data_d6d33f5dc04b5d0235b2d31980b9af13
#
_entry.id   d6d33f5dc04b5d0235b2d31980b9af13
#
_cell.length_a   1.000
_cell.length_b   1.000
_cell.length_c   1.000
_cell.angle_alpha   90.00
_cell.angle_beta   90.00
_cell.angle_gamma   90.00
#
_symmetry.space_group_name_H-M   'P 1'
#
loop_
_entity.id
_entity.type
_entity.pdbx_description
1 polymer ?
#
loop_
_entity_poly.entity_id
_entity_poly.type
_entity_poly.pdbx_seq_one_letter_code
_entity_poly.pdbx_strand_id
1 'polypeptide(L)'
;MSSTTEKDGYTIAHRGELERTGNWTLVRRSLGCRSFGVNLVEIPPGESIPEHDETGRDQEELFFVVSGSPTLVIDGEDHASREGTFARIDPAHRRTVRNDGSKPASVLIVSAPTTSGFEPMGWA
;
A
#
# COMPACT_ATOMS: atom_id res chain seq x y z
N MET A 1 17.98 -19.71 6.23
CA MET A 1 18.43 -19.62 4.83
C MET A 1 17.58 -18.60 4.10
N SER A 2 18.20 -17.72 3.35
CA SER A 2 17.47 -16.71 2.60
C SER A 2 16.77 -17.32 1.38
N SER A 3 15.52 -16.92 1.15
CA SER A 3 14.78 -17.24 -0.07
C SER A 3 14.92 -16.15 -1.14
N THR A 4 15.70 -15.10 -0.85
CA THR A 4 15.87 -13.99 -1.77
C THR A 4 16.70 -14.39 -2.97
N THR A 5 16.18 -14.10 -4.17
CA THR A 5 16.92 -14.21 -5.41
C THR A 5 17.10 -12.83 -5.99
N GLU A 6 18.35 -12.44 -6.26
CA GLU A 6 18.67 -11.15 -6.85
C GLU A 6 19.53 -11.37 -8.07
N LYS A 7 19.09 -10.88 -9.20
CA LYS A 7 19.76 -10.96 -10.50
C LYS A 7 19.71 -9.60 -11.17
N ASP A 8 20.48 -9.46 -12.23
CA ASP A 8 20.38 -8.26 -13.06
C ASP A 8 19.00 -8.21 -13.71
N GLY A 9 18.22 -7.22 -13.32
CA GLY A 9 16.90 -6.98 -13.88
C GLY A 9 15.71 -7.56 -13.08
N TYR A 10 15.96 -8.37 -12.03
CA TYR A 10 14.84 -8.81 -11.17
C TYR A 10 15.30 -9.19 -9.77
N THR A 11 14.37 -9.08 -8.84
CA THR A 11 14.54 -9.49 -7.44
C THR A 11 13.28 -10.23 -6.99
N ILE A 12 13.46 -11.39 -6.39
CA ILE A 12 12.37 -12.18 -5.83
C ILE A 12 12.68 -12.43 -4.35
N ALA A 13 11.76 -12.03 -3.46
CA ALA A 13 11.94 -12.19 -2.04
C ALA A 13 10.61 -12.42 -1.33
N HIS A 14 10.63 -13.25 -0.29
CA HIS A 14 9.49 -13.39 0.59
C HIS A 14 9.40 -12.17 1.50
N ARG A 15 8.16 -11.75 1.85
CA ARG A 15 7.95 -10.54 2.69
C ARG A 15 8.73 -10.57 4.00
N GLY A 16 8.96 -11.77 4.57
CA GLY A 16 9.72 -11.92 5.80
C GLY A 16 11.19 -11.56 5.69
N GLU A 17 11.71 -11.41 4.47
CA GLU A 17 13.09 -11.04 4.19
C GLU A 17 13.25 -9.58 3.75
N LEU A 18 12.14 -8.85 3.62
CA LEU A 18 12.17 -7.45 3.23
C LEU A 18 12.44 -6.56 4.45
N GLU A 19 13.05 -5.40 4.20
CA GLU A 19 13.33 -4.42 5.23
C GLU A 19 12.02 -3.91 5.85
N ARG A 20 12.03 -3.75 7.17
CA ARG A 20 10.87 -3.22 7.90
C ARG A 20 11.28 -2.00 8.71
N THR A 21 10.32 -1.08 8.86
CA THR A 21 10.41 0.00 9.83
C THR A 21 9.06 0.11 10.53
N GLY A 22 9.03 -0.16 11.85
CA GLY A 22 7.78 -0.28 12.58
C GLY A 22 6.87 -1.35 11.95
N ASN A 23 5.65 -0.97 11.64
CA ASN A 23 4.67 -1.86 11.02
C ASN A 23 4.71 -1.86 9.48
N TRP A 24 5.65 -1.14 8.90
CA TRP A 24 5.80 -1.02 7.45
C TRP A 24 6.83 -1.99 6.91
N THR A 25 6.46 -2.75 5.89
CA THR A 25 7.39 -3.52 5.07
C THR A 25 7.71 -2.68 3.85
N LEU A 26 8.98 -2.33 3.68
CA LEU A 26 9.45 -1.40 2.66
C LEU A 26 9.70 -2.15 1.35
N VAL A 27 8.62 -2.48 0.64
CA VAL A 27 8.67 -3.35 -0.53
C VAL A 27 9.42 -2.70 -1.68
N ARG A 28 9.06 -1.45 -2.03
CA ARG A 28 9.72 -0.72 -3.10
C ARG A 28 11.23 -0.65 -2.88
N ARG A 29 11.62 -0.22 -1.70
CA ARG A 29 13.03 -0.02 -1.35
C ARG A 29 13.80 -1.34 -1.38
N SER A 30 13.22 -2.37 -0.78
CA SER A 30 13.89 -3.68 -0.69
C SER A 30 14.06 -4.34 -2.06
N LEU A 31 13.07 -4.19 -2.95
CA LEU A 31 13.12 -4.79 -4.29
C LEU A 31 13.80 -3.90 -5.34
N GLY A 32 13.95 -2.61 -5.04
CA GLY A 32 14.55 -1.65 -5.96
C GLY A 32 13.60 -1.21 -7.09
N CYS A 33 12.29 -1.17 -6.83
CA CYS A 33 11.32 -0.67 -7.81
C CYS A 33 11.58 0.82 -8.09
N ARG A 34 11.58 1.20 -9.37
CA ARG A 34 11.90 2.58 -9.79
C ARG A 34 10.71 3.33 -10.36
N SER A 35 9.66 2.62 -10.76
CA SER A 35 8.56 3.20 -11.54
C SER A 35 7.32 3.49 -10.71
N PHE A 36 7.23 2.93 -9.53
CA PHE A 36 6.08 3.10 -8.64
C PHE A 36 6.49 2.86 -7.19
N GLY A 37 5.72 3.43 -6.27
CA GLY A 37 5.83 3.14 -4.85
C GLY A 37 5.01 1.91 -4.50
N VAL A 38 5.51 1.08 -3.60
CA VAL A 38 4.76 -0.05 -3.06
C VAL A 38 5.26 -0.37 -1.65
N ASN A 39 4.33 -0.44 -0.70
CA ASN A 39 4.63 -0.82 0.66
C ASN A 39 3.48 -1.67 1.22
N LEU A 40 3.81 -2.48 2.19
CA LEU A 40 2.82 -3.26 2.93
C LEU A 40 2.82 -2.75 4.37
N VAL A 41 1.66 -2.44 4.91
CA VAL A 41 1.54 -2.01 6.29
C VAL A 41 0.67 -2.97 7.08
N GLU A 42 1.10 -3.33 8.28
CA GLU A 42 0.30 -4.07 9.24
C GLU A 42 -0.22 -3.09 10.28
N ILE A 43 -1.55 -3.06 10.46
CA ILE A 43 -2.21 -2.13 11.37
C ILE A 43 -2.77 -2.91 12.54
N PRO A 44 -2.17 -2.79 13.74
CA PRO A 44 -2.70 -3.44 14.94
C PRO A 44 -4.10 -2.96 15.29
N PRO A 45 -4.88 -3.76 16.03
CA PRO A 45 -6.18 -3.32 16.51
C PRO A 45 -6.10 -1.97 17.25
N GLY A 46 -7.03 -1.07 16.94
CA GLY A 46 -7.12 0.25 17.55
C GLY A 46 -6.18 1.30 16.98
N GLU A 47 -5.34 0.96 16.02
CA GLU A 47 -4.37 1.90 15.43
C GLU A 47 -4.79 2.35 14.03
N SER A 48 -4.12 3.39 13.57
CA SER A 48 -4.32 3.97 12.24
C SER A 48 -2.96 4.30 11.63
N ILE A 49 -2.91 4.34 10.31
CA ILE A 49 -1.75 4.96 9.63
C ILE A 49 -1.94 6.49 9.65
N PRO A 50 -0.87 7.27 9.42
CA PRO A 50 -1.01 8.74 9.37
C PRO A 50 -1.98 9.18 8.28
N GLU A 51 -2.91 10.07 8.63
CA GLU A 51 -3.81 10.68 7.65
C GLU A 51 -3.07 11.70 6.82
N HIS A 52 -3.23 11.62 5.50
CA HIS A 52 -2.53 12.51 4.57
C HIS A 52 -3.27 12.57 3.23
N ASP A 53 -2.87 13.52 2.39
CA ASP A 53 -3.18 13.53 0.97
C ASP A 53 -1.87 13.40 0.17
N GLU A 54 -1.98 13.29 -1.14
CA GLU A 54 -0.82 13.13 -2.02
C GLU A 54 -0.68 14.27 -3.03
N THR A 55 -1.26 15.43 -2.73
CA THR A 55 -1.17 16.60 -3.60
C THR A 55 0.28 17.06 -3.81
N GLY A 56 1.11 16.97 -2.79
CA GLY A 56 2.51 17.39 -2.87
C GLY A 56 3.35 16.57 -3.85
N ARG A 57 2.97 15.33 -4.11
CA ARG A 57 3.65 14.42 -5.04
C ARG A 57 2.81 14.09 -6.26
N ASP A 58 1.57 14.55 -6.30
CA ASP A 58 0.61 14.27 -7.37
C ASP A 58 0.46 12.77 -7.65
N GLN A 59 0.33 11.97 -6.59
CA GLN A 59 0.27 10.52 -6.71
C GLN A 59 -1.14 9.97 -6.59
N GLU A 60 -1.49 9.13 -7.53
CA GLU A 60 -2.62 8.22 -7.42
C GLU A 60 -2.18 7.03 -6.59
N GLU A 61 -3.03 6.57 -5.67
CA GLU A 61 -2.74 5.40 -4.84
C GLU A 61 -3.80 4.33 -5.00
N LEU A 62 -3.33 3.08 -4.95
CA LEU A 62 -4.18 1.91 -4.86
C LEU A 62 -3.95 1.26 -3.51
N PHE A 63 -5.03 1.07 -2.75
CA PHE A 63 -5.01 0.33 -1.49
C PHE A 63 -5.68 -1.01 -1.72
N PHE A 64 -5.04 -2.08 -1.26
CA PHE A 64 -5.62 -3.42 -1.31
C PHE A 64 -5.55 -4.05 0.07
N VAL A 65 -6.71 -4.46 0.61
CA VAL A 65 -6.78 -5.12 1.92
C VAL A 65 -6.40 -6.58 1.75
N VAL A 66 -5.19 -6.93 2.19
CA VAL A 66 -4.65 -8.29 2.09
C VAL A 66 -5.28 -9.19 3.15
N SER A 67 -5.46 -8.68 4.37
CA SER A 67 -6.06 -9.43 5.47
C SER A 67 -6.70 -8.50 6.48
N GLY A 68 -7.65 -9.03 7.25
CA GLY A 68 -8.37 -8.27 8.25
C GLY A 68 -9.57 -7.52 7.68
N SER A 69 -10.16 -6.64 8.48
CA SER A 69 -11.33 -5.86 8.11
C SER A 69 -11.20 -4.43 8.62
N PRO A 70 -10.23 -3.68 8.09
CA PRO A 70 -10.03 -2.29 8.50
C PRO A 70 -11.11 -1.38 7.94
N THR A 71 -11.10 -0.13 8.39
CA THR A 71 -11.93 0.94 7.87
C THR A 71 -11.06 1.91 7.10
N LEU A 72 -11.38 2.09 5.84
CA LEU A 72 -10.76 3.11 5.01
C LEU A 72 -11.49 4.43 5.24
N VAL A 73 -10.77 5.47 5.62
CA VAL A 73 -11.34 6.78 5.91
C VAL A 73 -10.89 7.75 4.83
N ILE A 74 -11.85 8.27 4.05
CA ILE A 74 -11.59 9.18 2.95
C ILE A 74 -12.36 10.47 3.18
N ASP A 75 -11.65 11.59 3.28
CA ASP A 75 -12.23 12.90 3.58
C ASP A 75 -13.14 12.86 4.83
N GLY A 76 -12.73 12.10 5.83
CA GLY A 76 -13.48 11.94 7.07
C GLY A 76 -14.65 10.96 7.01
N GLU A 77 -14.91 10.33 5.87
CA GLU A 77 -15.98 9.37 5.71
C GLU A 77 -15.47 7.94 5.86
N ASP A 78 -16.11 7.15 6.72
CA ASP A 78 -15.74 5.77 7.00
C ASP A 78 -16.29 4.82 5.94
N HIS A 79 -15.41 3.94 5.45
CA HIS A 79 -15.77 2.88 4.51
C HIS A 79 -15.27 1.55 5.07
N ALA A 80 -16.17 0.68 5.49
CA ALA A 80 -15.81 -0.66 5.93
C ALA A 80 -15.16 -1.42 4.77
N SER A 81 -13.95 -1.94 5.01
CA SER A 81 -13.10 -2.48 3.94
C SER A 81 -12.60 -3.86 4.30
N ARG A 82 -13.43 -4.87 4.07
CA ARG A 82 -13.05 -6.26 4.35
C ARG A 82 -11.91 -6.75 3.47
N GLU A 83 -11.33 -7.88 3.84
CA GLU A 83 -10.31 -8.56 3.04
C GLU A 83 -10.74 -8.67 1.58
N GLY A 84 -9.81 -8.35 0.67
CA GLY A 84 -10.08 -8.35 -0.76
C GLY A 84 -10.60 -7.03 -1.32
N THR A 85 -10.78 -6.01 -0.48
CA THR A 85 -11.22 -4.68 -0.96
C THR A 85 -10.10 -3.95 -1.67
N PHE A 86 -10.40 -3.41 -2.84
CA PHE A 86 -9.53 -2.50 -3.59
C PHE A 86 -10.07 -1.07 -3.50
N ALA A 87 -9.20 -0.10 -3.33
CA ALA A 87 -9.58 1.30 -3.38
C ALA A 87 -8.55 2.10 -4.18
N ARG A 88 -9.02 2.85 -5.17
CA ARG A 88 -8.20 3.82 -5.89
C ARG A 88 -8.51 5.20 -5.34
N ILE A 89 -7.48 5.96 -5.01
CA ILE A 89 -7.63 7.27 -4.36
C ILE A 89 -6.79 8.29 -5.13
N ASP A 90 -7.46 9.33 -5.62
CA ASP A 90 -6.80 10.45 -6.29
C ASP A 90 -6.04 11.32 -5.28
N PRO A 91 -5.02 12.09 -5.74
CA PRO A 91 -4.13 12.82 -4.83
C PRO A 91 -4.81 13.76 -3.84
N ALA A 92 -5.89 14.42 -4.25
CA ALA A 92 -6.50 15.49 -3.45
C ALA A 92 -7.31 15.00 -2.24
N HIS A 93 -7.70 13.73 -2.20
CA HIS A 93 -8.48 13.21 -1.10
C HIS A 93 -7.60 12.85 0.10
N ARG A 94 -7.96 13.34 1.29
CA ARG A 94 -7.29 12.91 2.51
C ARG A 94 -7.69 11.47 2.82
N ARG A 95 -6.72 10.66 3.20
CA ARG A 95 -6.97 9.24 3.49
C ARG A 95 -6.19 8.77 4.69
N THR A 96 -6.78 7.82 5.37
CA THR A 96 -6.12 6.97 6.35
C THR A 96 -6.79 5.60 6.37
N VAL A 97 -6.17 4.65 7.04
CA VAL A 97 -6.76 3.35 7.32
C VAL A 97 -6.73 3.16 8.83
N ARG A 98 -7.89 2.84 9.39
CA ARG A 98 -8.07 2.61 10.82
C ARG A 98 -8.49 1.16 11.03
N ASN A 99 -7.89 0.49 12.00
CA ASN A 99 -8.29 -0.86 12.35
C ASN A 99 -9.16 -0.85 13.61
N ASP A 100 -10.47 -0.93 13.43
CA ASP A 100 -11.43 -1.01 14.53
C ASP A 100 -11.71 -2.46 14.93
N GLY A 101 -11.10 -3.42 14.26
CA GLY A 101 -11.28 -4.85 14.56
C GLY A 101 -10.43 -5.33 15.72
N SER A 102 -10.55 -6.63 16.00
CA SER A 102 -9.81 -7.29 17.09
C SER A 102 -8.54 -8.01 16.62
N LYS A 103 -8.31 -8.06 15.32
CA LYS A 103 -7.15 -8.71 14.70
C LYS A 103 -6.36 -7.69 13.88
N PRO A 104 -5.06 -7.92 13.67
CA PRO A 104 -4.28 -7.07 12.77
C PRO A 104 -4.87 -7.06 11.37
N ALA A 105 -4.71 -5.95 10.66
CA ALA A 105 -5.08 -5.81 9.27
C ALA A 105 -3.83 -5.52 8.46
N SER A 106 -3.73 -6.10 7.26
CA SER A 106 -2.62 -5.84 6.34
C SER A 106 -3.14 -5.19 5.08
N VAL A 107 -2.50 -4.09 4.67
CA VAL A 107 -2.89 -3.32 3.49
C VAL A 107 -1.68 -3.11 2.61
N LEU A 108 -1.82 -3.45 1.34
CA LEU A 108 -0.83 -3.16 0.30
C LEU A 108 -1.18 -1.81 -0.31
N ILE A 109 -0.19 -0.93 -0.42
CA ILE A 109 -0.34 0.41 -0.99
C ILE A 109 0.61 0.56 -2.16
N VAL A 110 0.06 0.87 -3.32
CA VAL A 110 0.82 1.11 -4.55
C VAL A 110 0.54 2.54 -4.99
N SER A 111 1.58 3.27 -5.39
CA SER A 111 1.46 4.66 -5.79
C SER A 111 2.31 4.98 -7.01
N ALA A 112 1.81 5.90 -7.83
CA ALA A 112 2.56 6.45 -8.95
C ALA A 112 2.03 7.86 -9.24
N PRO A 113 2.90 8.75 -9.78
CA PRO A 113 2.44 10.08 -10.18
C PRO A 113 1.36 9.99 -11.27
N THR A 114 0.36 10.87 -11.22
CA THR A 114 -0.68 10.91 -12.26
C THR A 114 -0.09 11.18 -13.65
N THR A 115 1.13 11.71 -13.69
CA THR A 115 1.88 12.01 -14.92
C THR A 115 2.88 10.91 -15.28
N SER A 116 2.69 9.69 -14.78
CA SER A 116 3.65 8.59 -14.97
C SER A 116 3.87 8.18 -16.43
N GLY A 117 2.94 8.52 -17.32
CA GLY A 117 3.00 8.08 -18.71
C GLY A 117 2.54 6.65 -18.92
N PHE A 118 1.91 6.03 -17.91
CA PHE A 118 1.38 4.68 -18.06
C PHE A 118 0.33 4.63 -19.16
N GLU A 119 0.47 3.67 -20.06
CA GLU A 119 -0.49 3.42 -21.13
C GLU A 119 -1.08 2.02 -20.95
N PRO A 120 -2.39 1.91 -20.61
CA PRO A 120 -2.99 0.61 -20.42
C PRO A 120 -3.09 -0.17 -21.74
N MET A 121 -2.99 -1.49 -21.63
CA MET A 121 -3.31 -2.38 -22.76
C MET A 121 -4.80 -2.29 -23.07
N GLY A 122 -5.19 -2.52 -24.34
CA GLY A 122 -6.58 -2.36 -24.76
C GLY A 122 -7.57 -3.28 -24.04
N TRP A 123 -7.10 -4.36 -23.42
CA TRP A 123 -7.95 -5.31 -22.69
C TRP A 123 -7.93 -5.10 -21.17
N ALA A 124 -7.05 -4.26 -20.66
CA ALA A 124 -6.85 -4.09 -19.21
C ALA A 124 -6.63 -2.64 -18.83
#